data_a68b51bf3bcea40d4884185861d5e796
#
_entry.id   a68b51bf3bcea40d4884185861d5e796
#
_cell.length_a   1.000
_cell.length_b   1.000
_cell.length_c   1.000
_cell.angle_alpha   90.00
_cell.angle_beta   90.00
_cell.angle_gamma   90.00
#
_symmetry.space_group_name_H-M   'P 1'
#
loop_
_entity.id
_entity.type
_entity.pdbx_description
1 polymer ?
#
loop_
_entity_poly.entity_id
_entity_poly.type
_entity_poly.pdbx_seq_one_letter_code
_entity_poly.pdbx_strand_id
1 'polypeptide(L)'
;MGTFNAEKPDHEVGTGPFASSRECFAEMLSWLEGTAAAAVTHADLEEHVTRRGRELCRRMFQDHLDLRALRERAVAVVDADGVAHRCLEAGHRRQLATVVGTVTVERVAYRHDRTANLHPADAALNLPPERHSHGLRRLAAIESTRGSFDDAADAIGRATGVAVAKRQVEQLTARAALDEAITRLRGLPTTVDNLT
;
A
#
# COMPACT_ATOMS: atom_id res chain seq x y z
N MET A 1 -7.78 34.83 43.48
CA MET A 1 -8.75 34.27 42.55
C MET A 1 -8.20 34.53 41.14
N GLY A 2 -7.44 33.60 40.61
CA GLY A 2 -6.87 33.67 39.27
C GLY A 2 -7.57 32.63 38.40
N THR A 3 -8.34 33.09 37.45
CA THR A 3 -9.00 32.29 36.42
C THR A 3 -7.95 31.78 35.44
N PHE A 4 -7.67 30.47 35.48
CA PHE A 4 -6.92 29.79 34.46
C PHE A 4 -7.83 29.68 33.21
N ASN A 5 -7.55 30.52 32.23
CA ASN A 5 -8.13 30.41 30.89
C ASN A 5 -7.30 29.37 30.17
N ALA A 6 -7.82 28.16 30.06
CA ALA A 6 -7.23 27.12 29.20
C ALA A 6 -7.55 27.51 27.74
N GLU A 7 -6.60 28.14 27.08
CA GLU A 7 -6.61 28.28 25.62
C GLU A 7 -6.67 26.87 24.99
N LYS A 8 -7.79 26.61 24.33
CA LYS A 8 -7.97 25.45 23.48
C LYS A 8 -6.97 25.60 22.33
N PRO A 9 -6.09 24.63 22.06
CA PRO A 9 -5.22 24.73 20.90
C PRO A 9 -6.10 24.72 19.64
N ASP A 10 -6.05 25.80 18.86
CA ASP A 10 -6.58 25.86 17.52
C ASP A 10 -5.90 24.78 16.69
N HIS A 11 -6.60 23.66 16.47
CA HIS A 11 -6.22 22.70 15.47
C HIS A 11 -6.48 23.32 14.10
N GLU A 12 -5.48 24.04 13.58
CA GLU A 12 -5.40 24.27 12.15
C GLU A 12 -5.42 22.90 11.48
N VAL A 13 -6.52 22.57 10.78
CA VAL A 13 -6.64 21.41 9.92
C VAL A 13 -5.59 21.59 8.83
N GLY A 14 -4.46 20.87 9.00
CA GLY A 14 -3.21 21.18 8.32
C GLY A 14 -3.32 20.97 6.81
N THR A 15 -3.05 22.02 6.08
CA THR A 15 -2.69 21.99 4.66
C THR A 15 -1.25 21.44 4.55
N GLY A 16 -1.07 20.18 4.22
CA GLY A 16 0.27 19.63 4.07
C GLY A 16 0.28 18.11 3.83
N PRO A 17 1.46 17.55 3.58
CA PRO A 17 1.62 16.11 3.55
C PRO A 17 1.07 15.48 4.85
N PHE A 18 0.36 14.37 4.73
CA PHE A 18 -0.29 13.68 5.84
C PHE A 18 -1.48 14.43 6.49
N ALA A 19 -2.10 15.40 5.80
CA ALA A 19 -3.29 16.08 6.30
C ALA A 19 -4.45 15.09 6.52
N SER A 20 -4.69 14.20 5.56
CA SER A 20 -5.76 13.20 5.62
C SER A 20 -5.61 12.22 6.78
N SER A 21 -4.38 11.72 7.03
CA SER A 21 -4.12 10.82 8.15
C SER A 21 -4.18 11.53 9.52
N ARG A 22 -3.72 12.78 9.60
CA ARG A 22 -3.84 13.58 10.83
C ARG A 22 -5.29 13.86 11.20
N GLU A 23 -6.12 14.23 10.22
CA GLU A 23 -7.55 14.40 10.41
C GLU A 23 -8.22 13.12 10.89
N CYS A 24 -7.96 11.99 10.23
CA CYS A 24 -8.47 10.69 10.64
C CYS A 24 -8.07 10.31 12.08
N PHE A 25 -6.84 10.59 12.46
CA PHE A 25 -6.35 10.36 13.80
C PHE A 25 -7.05 11.27 14.83
N ALA A 26 -7.18 12.55 14.53
CA ALA A 26 -7.88 13.52 15.39
C ALA A 26 -9.36 13.15 15.59
N GLU A 27 -10.05 12.75 14.51
CA GLU A 27 -11.43 12.24 14.59
C GLU A 27 -11.54 11.00 15.48
N MET A 28 -10.60 10.07 15.36
CA MET A 28 -10.57 8.87 16.18
C MET A 28 -10.38 9.18 17.67
N LEU A 29 -9.45 10.08 18.00
CA LEU A 29 -9.25 10.53 19.38
C LEU A 29 -10.48 11.25 19.92
N SER A 30 -11.03 12.20 19.16
CA SER A 30 -12.24 12.95 19.56
C SER A 30 -13.43 12.03 19.86
N TRP A 31 -13.60 10.98 19.07
CA TRP A 31 -14.63 9.98 19.33
C TRP A 31 -14.36 9.19 20.60
N LEU A 32 -13.12 8.77 20.83
CA LEU A 32 -12.70 8.00 22.02
C LEU A 32 -12.86 8.80 23.31
N GLU A 33 -12.63 10.11 23.27
CA GLU A 33 -12.80 11.04 24.39
C GLU A 33 -14.28 11.39 24.65
N GLY A 34 -15.15 11.09 23.68
CA GLY A 34 -16.57 11.47 23.73
C GLY A 34 -17.44 10.53 24.55
N THR A 35 -18.61 11.02 24.93
CA THR A 35 -19.63 10.24 25.67
C THR A 35 -20.14 9.04 24.88
N ALA A 36 -20.09 9.09 23.56
CA ALA A 36 -20.49 7.97 22.70
C ALA A 36 -19.60 6.75 22.92
N ALA A 37 -18.28 6.91 23.02
CA ALA A 37 -17.35 5.82 23.28
C ALA A 37 -17.53 5.25 24.71
N ALA A 38 -17.87 6.10 25.67
CA ALA A 38 -18.14 5.67 27.05
C ALA A 38 -19.44 4.84 27.19
N ALA A 39 -20.33 4.94 26.24
CA ALA A 39 -21.64 4.27 26.26
C ALA A 39 -21.68 2.91 25.53
N VAL A 40 -20.64 2.55 24.76
CA VAL A 40 -20.59 1.30 24.01
C VAL A 40 -19.94 0.17 24.81
N THR A 41 -20.19 -1.07 24.40
CA THR A 41 -19.53 -2.23 25.02
C THR A 41 -18.04 -2.30 24.66
N HIS A 42 -17.27 -3.07 25.44
CA HIS A 42 -15.84 -3.28 25.13
C HIS A 42 -15.65 -3.91 23.73
N ALA A 43 -16.51 -4.83 23.33
CA ALA A 43 -16.44 -5.47 22.01
C ALA A 43 -16.68 -4.46 20.87
N ASP A 44 -17.68 -3.61 21.02
CA ASP A 44 -17.97 -2.54 20.03
C ASP A 44 -16.83 -1.52 19.95
N LEU A 45 -16.23 -1.18 21.10
CA LEU A 45 -15.08 -0.30 21.19
C LEU A 45 -13.87 -0.91 20.44
N GLU A 46 -13.56 -2.18 20.69
CA GLU A 46 -12.49 -2.92 20.02
C GLU A 46 -12.69 -2.97 18.50
N GLU A 47 -13.92 -3.27 18.04
CA GLU A 47 -14.26 -3.27 16.62
C GLU A 47 -14.09 -1.88 16.00
N HIS A 48 -14.57 -0.83 16.68
CA HIS A 48 -14.44 0.55 16.22
C HIS A 48 -12.97 0.94 16.06
N VAL A 49 -12.16 0.72 17.10
CA VAL A 49 -10.72 1.06 17.08
C VAL A 49 -9.99 0.27 16.00
N THR A 50 -10.27 -1.01 15.85
CA THR A 50 -9.67 -1.86 14.80
C THR A 50 -9.99 -1.34 13.41
N ARG A 51 -11.27 -1.03 13.14
CA ARG A 51 -11.70 -0.53 11.84
C ARG A 51 -11.10 0.85 11.53
N ARG A 52 -11.15 1.79 12.49
CA ARG A 52 -10.59 3.15 12.32
C ARG A 52 -9.08 3.13 12.24
N GLY A 53 -8.41 2.27 13.00
CA GLY A 53 -6.97 2.08 12.93
C GLY A 53 -6.51 1.56 11.56
N ARG A 54 -7.25 0.64 10.94
CA ARG A 54 -6.98 0.18 9.58
C ARG A 54 -7.09 1.32 8.57
N GLU A 55 -8.16 2.14 8.66
CA GLU A 55 -8.34 3.29 7.78
C GLU A 55 -7.24 4.34 7.99
N LEU A 56 -6.82 4.60 9.22
CA LEU A 56 -5.68 5.46 9.52
C LEU A 56 -4.40 4.95 8.84
N CYS A 57 -4.07 3.67 8.98
CA CYS A 57 -2.92 3.06 8.32
C CYS A 57 -2.99 3.18 6.80
N ARG A 58 -4.17 2.99 6.21
CA ARG A 58 -4.38 3.16 4.77
C ARG A 58 -4.14 4.61 4.33
N ARG A 59 -4.66 5.60 5.08
CA ARG A 59 -4.46 7.02 4.79
C ARG A 59 -2.99 7.43 4.94
N MET A 60 -2.30 6.98 5.99
CA MET A 60 -0.87 7.23 6.16
C MET A 60 -0.05 6.69 4.98
N PHE A 61 -0.41 5.51 4.49
CA PHE A 61 0.26 4.93 3.33
C PHE A 61 -0.06 5.71 2.04
N GLN A 62 -1.33 6.12 1.83
CA GLN A 62 -1.73 6.96 0.70
C GLN A 62 -1.00 8.31 0.74
N ASP A 63 -1.02 9.02 1.87
CA ASP A 63 -0.35 10.31 2.03
C ASP A 63 1.15 10.22 1.72
N HIS A 64 1.80 9.10 2.10
CA HIS A 64 3.20 8.87 1.73
C HIS A 64 3.40 8.67 0.22
N LEU A 65 2.51 7.92 -0.44
CA LEU A 65 2.57 7.72 -1.88
C LEU A 65 2.35 9.03 -2.64
N ASP A 66 1.40 9.85 -2.19
CA ASP A 66 1.12 11.18 -2.75
C ASP A 66 2.32 12.11 -2.58
N LEU A 67 2.97 12.09 -1.40
CA LEU A 67 4.20 12.83 -1.16
C LEU A 67 5.35 12.38 -2.08
N ARG A 68 5.46 11.08 -2.37
CA ARG A 68 6.45 10.57 -3.32
C ARG A 68 6.15 11.03 -4.74
N ALA A 69 4.89 11.01 -5.17
CA ALA A 69 4.47 11.52 -6.48
C ALA A 69 4.83 13.01 -6.64
N LEU A 70 4.56 13.83 -5.61
CA LEU A 70 4.94 15.24 -5.60
C LEU A 70 6.47 15.48 -5.69
N ARG A 71 7.27 14.53 -5.23
CA ARG A 71 8.74 14.58 -5.24
C ARG A 71 9.38 13.88 -6.42
N GLU A 72 8.56 13.24 -7.27
CA GLU A 72 9.06 12.53 -8.45
C GLU A 72 9.74 13.53 -9.40
N ARG A 73 11.01 13.27 -9.71
CA ARG A 73 11.79 14.11 -10.63
C ARG A 73 11.88 13.45 -11.98
N ALA A 74 11.87 14.28 -13.02
CA ALA A 74 12.13 13.84 -14.37
C ALA A 74 13.54 13.22 -14.47
N VAL A 75 13.63 12.05 -15.10
CA VAL A 75 14.88 11.33 -15.35
C VAL A 75 15.01 11.02 -16.85
N ALA A 76 16.22 10.77 -17.32
CA ALA A 76 16.39 10.25 -18.67
C ALA A 76 15.98 8.78 -18.69
N VAL A 77 15.07 8.41 -19.58
CA VAL A 77 14.55 7.04 -19.70
C VAL A 77 14.82 6.49 -21.08
N VAL A 78 15.46 5.34 -21.12
CA VAL A 78 15.74 4.55 -22.34
C VAL A 78 15.19 3.17 -22.14
N ASP A 79 14.50 2.62 -23.11
CA ASP A 79 13.97 1.26 -23.07
C ASP A 79 15.04 0.19 -23.35
N ALA A 80 14.62 -1.09 -23.34
CA ALA A 80 15.50 -2.22 -23.58
C ALA A 80 16.12 -2.24 -24.99
N ASP A 81 15.47 -1.57 -25.96
CA ASP A 81 15.93 -1.47 -27.34
C ASP A 81 16.81 -0.23 -27.58
N GLY A 82 17.13 0.52 -26.53
CA GLY A 82 17.96 1.71 -26.60
C GLY A 82 17.21 2.97 -27.06
N VAL A 83 15.88 2.95 -27.11
CA VAL A 83 15.05 4.08 -27.54
C VAL A 83 14.77 5.01 -26.38
N ALA A 84 15.04 6.31 -26.58
CA ALA A 84 14.79 7.33 -25.54
C ALA A 84 13.32 7.76 -25.53
N HIS A 85 12.70 7.65 -24.35
CA HIS A 85 11.34 8.13 -24.09
C HIS A 85 11.39 9.56 -23.53
N ARG A 86 11.10 10.56 -24.37
CA ARG A 86 11.29 11.98 -24.04
C ARG A 86 10.01 12.74 -23.70
N CYS A 87 8.85 12.17 -24.01
CA CYS A 87 7.56 12.79 -23.72
C CYS A 87 7.09 12.36 -22.33
N LEU A 88 6.97 13.32 -21.40
CA LEU A 88 6.53 13.09 -20.03
C LEU A 88 5.04 13.40 -19.92
N GLU A 89 4.30 12.53 -19.26
CA GLU A 89 2.89 12.71 -18.94
C GLU A 89 2.69 12.42 -17.44
N ALA A 90 2.29 13.46 -16.70
CA ALA A 90 2.02 13.35 -15.26
C ALA A 90 0.61 12.81 -15.01
N GLY A 91 0.36 12.37 -13.77
CA GLY A 91 -0.98 11.97 -13.31
C GLY A 91 -1.40 10.57 -13.72
N HIS A 92 -0.48 9.71 -14.14
CA HIS A 92 -0.78 8.32 -14.39
C HIS A 92 -1.07 7.59 -13.07
N ARG A 93 -2.30 7.15 -12.89
CA ARG A 93 -2.78 6.53 -11.65
C ARG A 93 -2.97 5.04 -11.79
N ARG A 94 -2.61 4.31 -10.74
CA ARG A 94 -2.79 2.88 -10.62
C ARG A 94 -3.27 2.53 -9.22
N GLN A 95 -4.35 1.77 -9.14
CA GLN A 95 -4.80 1.21 -7.86
C GLN A 95 -3.98 -0.03 -7.49
N LEU A 96 -3.66 -0.13 -6.21
CA LEU A 96 -2.94 -1.25 -5.60
C LEU A 96 -3.68 -1.71 -4.35
N ALA A 97 -4.16 -2.94 -4.37
CA ALA A 97 -4.72 -3.60 -3.19
C ALA A 97 -3.57 -4.01 -2.25
N THR A 98 -3.63 -3.59 -1.00
CA THR A 98 -2.58 -3.81 0.00
C THR A 98 -3.14 -4.43 1.27
N VAL A 99 -2.30 -4.82 2.20
CA VAL A 99 -2.72 -5.38 3.49
C VAL A 99 -3.46 -4.38 4.40
N VAL A 100 -3.39 -3.09 4.10
CA VAL A 100 -4.09 -2.04 4.85
C VAL A 100 -5.30 -1.47 4.10
N GLY A 101 -5.59 -1.99 2.92
CA GLY A 101 -6.67 -1.50 2.05
C GLY A 101 -6.16 -1.14 0.66
N THR A 102 -7.03 -0.58 -0.18
CA THR A 102 -6.66 -0.13 -1.52
C THR A 102 -6.09 1.28 -1.48
N VAL A 103 -4.96 1.47 -2.15
CA VAL A 103 -4.30 2.76 -2.33
C VAL A 103 -4.12 3.06 -3.81
N THR A 104 -3.88 4.32 -4.14
CA THR A 104 -3.59 4.79 -5.50
C THR A 104 -2.12 5.23 -5.57
N VAL A 105 -1.41 4.72 -6.56
CA VAL A 105 -0.05 5.18 -6.88
C VAL A 105 -0.15 6.10 -8.09
N GLU A 106 0.20 7.35 -7.90
CA GLU A 106 0.36 8.33 -8.98
C GLU A 106 1.83 8.42 -9.37
N ARG A 107 2.11 8.51 -10.66
CA ARG A 107 3.46 8.51 -11.22
C ARG A 107 3.53 9.16 -12.59
N VAL A 108 4.72 9.53 -13.02
CA VAL A 108 4.98 10.04 -14.36
C VAL A 108 5.13 8.88 -15.34
N ALA A 109 4.49 9.01 -16.51
CA ALA A 109 4.70 8.14 -17.65
C ALA A 109 5.69 8.77 -18.63
N TYR A 110 6.58 7.95 -19.16
CA TYR A 110 7.50 8.32 -20.23
C TYR A 110 7.05 7.63 -21.51
N ARG A 111 6.72 8.45 -22.51
CA ARG A 111 6.12 7.97 -23.75
C ARG A 111 7.10 8.05 -24.92
N HIS A 112 6.96 7.09 -25.82
CA HIS A 112 7.49 7.11 -27.17
C HIS A 112 6.44 6.54 -28.12
N ASP A 113 6.45 7.00 -29.37
CA ASP A 113 5.45 6.59 -30.36
C ASP A 113 5.42 5.07 -30.55
N ARG A 114 4.21 4.49 -30.48
CA ARG A 114 3.93 3.05 -30.68
C ARG A 114 4.58 2.09 -29.71
N THR A 115 5.12 2.60 -28.60
CA THR A 115 5.67 1.75 -27.51
C THR A 115 4.83 1.87 -26.25
N ALA A 116 5.00 0.90 -25.34
CA ALA A 116 4.36 0.97 -24.03
C ALA A 116 4.96 2.12 -23.18
N ASN A 117 4.13 2.76 -22.38
CA ASN A 117 4.60 3.77 -21.43
C ASN A 117 5.51 3.15 -20.39
N LEU A 118 6.62 3.79 -20.11
CA LEU A 118 7.53 3.41 -19.03
C LEU A 118 7.24 4.25 -17.77
N HIS A 119 7.33 3.62 -16.62
CA HIS A 119 7.09 4.24 -15.31
C HIS A 119 8.26 3.92 -14.37
N PRO A 120 9.36 4.70 -14.38
CA PRO A 120 10.53 4.43 -13.55
C PRO A 120 10.21 4.36 -12.05
N ALA A 121 9.20 5.09 -11.60
CA ALA A 121 8.73 5.04 -10.22
C ALA A 121 8.25 3.64 -9.81
N ASP A 122 7.70 2.84 -10.72
CA ASP A 122 7.27 1.46 -10.43
C ASP A 122 8.48 0.60 -10.01
N ALA A 123 9.62 0.73 -10.68
CA ALA A 123 10.85 0.05 -10.29
C ALA A 123 11.44 0.58 -8.98
N ALA A 124 11.45 1.91 -8.80
CA ALA A 124 11.96 2.55 -7.57
C ALA A 124 11.13 2.17 -6.31
N LEU A 125 9.85 1.90 -6.49
CA LEU A 125 8.93 1.43 -5.44
C LEU A 125 8.89 -0.10 -5.34
N ASN A 126 9.56 -0.82 -6.22
CA ASN A 126 9.43 -2.26 -6.36
C ASN A 126 7.96 -2.69 -6.44
N LEU A 127 7.18 -2.00 -7.27
CA LEU A 127 5.76 -2.34 -7.43
C LEU A 127 5.61 -3.63 -8.23
N PRO A 128 4.71 -4.52 -7.80
CA PRO A 128 4.37 -5.69 -8.61
C PRO A 128 3.66 -5.24 -9.90
N PRO A 129 3.78 -5.98 -11.01
CA PRO A 129 3.05 -5.67 -12.24
C PRO A 129 1.53 -5.79 -12.09
N GLU A 130 1.07 -6.54 -11.09
CA GLU A 130 -0.34 -6.77 -10.79
C GLU A 130 -0.93 -5.71 -9.85
N ARG A 131 -2.26 -5.78 -9.65
CA ARG A 131 -3.01 -4.87 -8.77
C ARG A 131 -2.92 -5.22 -7.27
N HIS A 132 -2.13 -6.20 -6.89
CA HIS A 132 -1.99 -6.69 -5.53
C HIS A 132 -0.55 -6.50 -5.04
N SER A 133 -0.37 -5.91 -3.88
CA SER A 133 0.95 -5.68 -3.30
C SER A 133 1.67 -6.99 -2.95
N HIS A 134 2.99 -6.91 -2.81
CA HIS A 134 3.78 -8.05 -2.32
C HIS A 134 3.33 -8.52 -0.93
N GLY A 135 2.92 -7.59 -0.05
CA GLY A 135 2.37 -7.93 1.27
C GLY A 135 1.06 -8.72 1.17
N LEU A 136 0.15 -8.31 0.29
CA LEU A 136 -1.10 -9.04 0.07
C LEU A 136 -0.86 -10.40 -0.57
N ARG A 137 0.09 -10.51 -1.50
CA ARG A 137 0.53 -11.77 -2.10
C ARG A 137 1.07 -12.74 -1.05
N ARG A 138 1.94 -12.24 -0.15
CA ARG A 138 2.48 -13.02 0.96
C ARG A 138 1.36 -13.51 1.89
N LEU A 139 0.40 -12.65 2.23
CA LEU A 139 -0.74 -13.02 3.05
C LEU A 139 -1.57 -14.11 2.38
N ALA A 140 -1.85 -13.98 1.06
CA ALA A 140 -2.58 -15.01 0.31
C ALA A 140 -1.86 -16.36 0.34
N ALA A 141 -0.55 -16.39 0.19
CA ALA A 141 0.24 -17.61 0.29
C ALA A 141 0.14 -18.25 1.69
N ILE A 142 0.24 -17.45 2.75
CA ILE A 142 0.11 -17.94 4.14
C ILE A 142 -1.27 -18.53 4.38
N GLU A 143 -2.34 -17.81 4.04
CA GLU A 143 -3.70 -18.27 4.29
C GLU A 143 -4.06 -19.51 3.46
N SER A 144 -3.54 -19.63 2.24
CA SER A 144 -3.73 -20.82 1.40
C SER A 144 -3.06 -22.09 1.93
N THR A 145 -2.14 -21.98 2.87
CA THR A 145 -1.57 -23.18 3.55
C THR A 145 -2.43 -23.68 4.71
N ARG A 146 -3.43 -22.89 5.13
CA ARG A 146 -4.26 -23.16 6.29
C ARG A 146 -5.62 -23.78 5.93
N GLY A 147 -6.08 -23.63 4.70
CA GLY A 147 -7.38 -24.09 4.26
C GLY A 147 -7.58 -24.00 2.75
N SER A 148 -8.83 -23.98 2.32
CA SER A 148 -9.17 -23.80 0.92
C SER A 148 -8.91 -22.38 0.43
N PHE A 149 -8.88 -22.18 -0.87
CA PHE A 149 -8.77 -20.80 -1.44
C PHE A 149 -9.99 -19.93 -1.11
N ASP A 150 -11.14 -20.52 -0.83
CA ASP A 150 -12.31 -19.77 -0.36
C ASP A 150 -12.10 -19.30 1.09
N ASP A 151 -11.63 -20.17 1.98
CA ASP A 151 -11.27 -19.79 3.36
C ASP A 151 -10.18 -18.73 3.39
N ALA A 152 -9.18 -18.84 2.51
CA ALA A 152 -8.11 -17.86 2.38
C ALA A 152 -8.64 -16.50 1.87
N ALA A 153 -9.57 -16.48 0.92
CA ALA A 153 -10.21 -15.25 0.44
C ALA A 153 -10.98 -14.55 1.57
N ASP A 154 -11.74 -15.31 2.37
CA ASP A 154 -12.47 -14.79 3.52
C ASP A 154 -11.52 -14.27 4.62
N ALA A 155 -10.44 -15.01 4.91
CA ALA A 155 -9.44 -14.59 5.87
C ALA A 155 -8.75 -13.29 5.47
N ILE A 156 -8.38 -13.14 4.19
CA ILE A 156 -7.82 -11.91 3.64
C ILE A 156 -8.83 -10.76 3.78
N GLY A 157 -10.09 -10.98 3.43
CA GLY A 157 -11.16 -9.98 3.55
C GLY A 157 -11.30 -9.47 4.98
N ARG A 158 -11.35 -10.38 5.96
CA ARG A 158 -11.39 -10.04 7.39
C ARG A 158 -10.16 -9.28 7.85
N ALA A 159 -8.97 -9.72 7.44
CA ALA A 159 -7.71 -9.13 7.89
C ALA A 159 -7.44 -7.75 7.29
N THR A 160 -7.77 -7.54 6.01
CA THR A 160 -7.34 -6.36 5.25
C THR A 160 -8.49 -5.41 4.87
N GLY A 161 -9.73 -5.88 4.92
CA GLY A 161 -10.88 -5.17 4.35
C GLY A 161 -10.91 -5.17 2.81
N VAL A 162 -9.99 -5.90 2.15
CA VAL A 162 -9.92 -6.01 0.69
C VAL A 162 -10.56 -7.32 0.24
N ALA A 163 -11.57 -7.25 -0.61
CA ALA A 163 -12.16 -8.42 -1.23
C ALA A 163 -11.23 -8.95 -2.33
N VAL A 164 -10.79 -10.20 -2.18
CA VAL A 164 -9.98 -10.92 -3.17
C VAL A 164 -10.74 -12.16 -3.58
N ALA A 165 -11.04 -12.30 -4.88
CA ALA A 165 -11.76 -13.48 -5.35
C ALA A 165 -10.89 -14.74 -5.25
N LYS A 166 -11.50 -15.92 -5.03
CA LYS A 166 -10.83 -17.22 -4.95
C LYS A 166 -9.77 -17.42 -6.03
N ARG A 167 -10.12 -17.20 -7.31
CA ARG A 167 -9.20 -17.33 -8.45
C ARG A 167 -8.00 -16.39 -8.34
N GLN A 168 -8.18 -15.21 -7.77
CA GLN A 168 -7.08 -14.27 -7.54
C GLN A 168 -6.18 -14.75 -6.41
N VAL A 169 -6.73 -15.34 -5.33
CA VAL A 169 -5.94 -15.95 -4.25
C VAL A 169 -5.06 -17.07 -4.79
N GLU A 170 -5.61 -17.98 -5.62
CA GLU A 170 -4.86 -19.03 -6.30
C GLU A 170 -3.69 -18.45 -7.13
N GLN A 171 -3.95 -17.43 -7.95
CA GLN A 171 -2.92 -16.76 -8.75
C GLN A 171 -1.85 -16.09 -7.90
N LEU A 172 -2.24 -15.42 -6.81
CA LEU A 172 -1.31 -14.76 -5.90
C LEU A 172 -0.41 -15.77 -5.18
N THR A 173 -0.98 -16.90 -4.76
CA THR A 173 -0.24 -17.99 -4.12
C THR A 173 0.78 -18.61 -5.06
N ALA A 174 0.39 -18.92 -6.29
CA ALA A 174 1.30 -19.46 -7.31
C ALA A 174 2.48 -18.50 -7.59
N ARG A 175 2.21 -17.19 -7.66
CA ARG A 175 3.27 -16.18 -7.87
C ARG A 175 4.17 -16.00 -6.66
N ALA A 176 3.63 -16.07 -5.45
CA ALA A 176 4.45 -16.02 -4.24
C ALA A 176 5.47 -17.17 -4.19
N ALA A 177 5.06 -18.38 -4.60
CA ALA A 177 5.94 -19.53 -4.68
C ALA A 177 7.07 -19.33 -5.72
N LEU A 178 6.76 -18.71 -6.88
CA LEU A 178 7.77 -18.38 -7.89
C LEU A 178 8.77 -17.33 -7.38
N ASP A 179 8.30 -16.27 -6.74
CA ASP A 179 9.15 -15.21 -6.18
C ASP A 179 10.12 -15.78 -5.14
N GLU A 180 9.65 -16.69 -4.28
CA GLU A 180 10.50 -17.36 -3.30
C GLU A 180 11.52 -18.29 -3.96
N ALA A 181 11.12 -19.07 -4.95
CA ALA A 181 12.03 -19.93 -5.72
C ALA A 181 13.14 -19.11 -6.41
N ILE A 182 12.78 -17.98 -7.05
CA ILE A 182 13.76 -17.09 -7.68
C ILE A 182 14.70 -16.47 -6.64
N THR A 183 14.20 -16.08 -5.47
CA THR A 183 15.03 -15.52 -4.39
C THR A 183 16.00 -16.53 -3.85
N ARG A 184 15.57 -17.79 -3.68
CA ARG A 184 16.47 -18.90 -3.28
C ARG A 184 17.54 -19.18 -4.32
N LEU A 185 17.19 -19.21 -5.61
CA LEU A 185 18.14 -19.40 -6.70
C LEU A 185 19.19 -18.30 -6.79
N ARG A 186 18.81 -17.05 -6.55
CA ARG A 186 19.73 -15.89 -6.51
C ARG A 186 20.63 -15.87 -5.28
N GLY A 187 20.21 -16.50 -4.19
CA GLY A 187 20.99 -16.64 -2.95
C GLY A 187 21.92 -17.86 -2.93
N LEU A 188 21.83 -18.76 -3.90
CA LEU A 188 22.76 -19.87 -4.03
C LEU A 188 24.11 -19.32 -4.56
N PRO A 189 25.24 -19.62 -3.90
CA PRO A 189 26.55 -19.26 -4.43
C PRO A 189 26.69 -19.92 -5.81
N THR A 190 27.05 -19.15 -6.81
CA THR A 190 27.43 -19.65 -8.13
C THR A 190 28.68 -20.49 -7.98
N THR A 191 28.50 -21.79 -7.79
CA THR A 191 29.60 -22.77 -7.79
C THR A 191 29.99 -23.00 -9.26
N VAL A 192 30.67 -22.01 -9.85
CA VAL A 192 31.42 -22.18 -11.08
C VAL A 192 32.72 -21.43 -10.85
N ASP A 193 33.63 -22.06 -10.11
CA ASP A 193 35.06 -21.84 -10.18
C ASP A 193 35.72 -22.90 -9.30
N ASN A 194 36.03 -24.04 -9.91
CA ASN A 194 37.16 -24.91 -9.60
C ASN A 194 37.07 -26.21 -10.41
N LEU A 195 37.31 -26.09 -11.71
CA LEU A 195 37.82 -27.19 -12.54
C LEU A 195 38.90 -26.58 -13.43
N THR A 196 40.07 -26.43 -12.86
CA THR A 196 41.37 -26.45 -13.54
C THR A 196 42.24 -27.42 -12.79
#